data_42c2d5af3c48b438c5d910446cae874c
#
_entry.id   42c2d5af3c48b438c5d910446cae874c
#
_cell.length_a   1.000
_cell.length_b   1.000
_cell.length_c   1.000
_cell.angle_alpha   90.00
_cell.angle_beta   90.00
_cell.angle_gamma   90.00
#
_symmetry.space_group_name_H-M   'P 1'
#
loop_
_entity.id
_entity.type
_entity.pdbx_description
1 polymer ?
#
loop_
_entity_poly.entity_id
_entity_poly.type
_entity_poly.pdbx_seq_one_letter_code
_entity_poly.pdbx_strand_id
1 'polypeptide(L)'
;MKKIIVYSVLFLMATIQNVSSQTKVLGKWKTIDDDTGAAKSIVEIYESNGKIYGKVLQILEKGKEDKVCEECKGDKKNKPIKGMVIIYGLTKNDDEWDGGKILDPKSGKEYKCVISLENENKLKVRGYVGFSLLGRTQYWTRVKE
;
A
#
# COMPACT_ATOMS: atom_id res chain seq x y z
N MET A 1 -25.76 -15.38 -63.44
CA MET A 1 -25.28 -14.39 -62.50
C MET A 1 -25.23 -14.99 -61.11
N LYS A 2 -24.05 -15.26 -60.62
CA LYS A 2 -23.89 -15.78 -59.25
C LYS A 2 -23.68 -14.61 -58.32
N LYS A 3 -24.61 -14.35 -57.38
CA LYS A 3 -24.47 -13.36 -56.35
C LYS A 3 -23.53 -13.92 -55.30
N ILE A 4 -22.35 -13.32 -55.17
CA ILE A 4 -21.41 -13.62 -54.09
C ILE A 4 -21.87 -12.81 -52.88
N ILE A 5 -22.41 -13.51 -51.89
CA ILE A 5 -22.74 -12.92 -50.61
C ILE A 5 -21.48 -12.96 -49.78
N VAL A 6 -20.83 -11.78 -49.64
CA VAL A 6 -19.70 -11.63 -48.74
C VAL A 6 -20.27 -11.44 -47.33
N TYR A 7 -20.19 -12.51 -46.52
CA TYR A 7 -20.43 -12.38 -45.07
C TYR A 7 -19.24 -11.73 -44.45
N SER A 8 -19.39 -10.44 -44.17
CA SER A 8 -18.45 -9.70 -43.31
C SER A 8 -18.63 -10.20 -41.88
N VAL A 9 -17.78 -11.13 -41.46
CA VAL A 9 -17.70 -11.55 -40.07
C VAL A 9 -17.01 -10.44 -39.33
N LEU A 10 -17.81 -9.60 -38.67
CA LEU A 10 -17.30 -8.63 -37.73
C LEU A 10 -16.78 -9.40 -36.51
N PHE A 11 -15.47 -9.63 -36.47
CA PHE A 11 -14.79 -10.19 -35.32
C PHE A 11 -14.72 -9.10 -34.24
N LEU A 12 -15.74 -9.11 -33.37
CA LEU A 12 -15.77 -8.26 -32.19
C LEU A 12 -14.70 -8.80 -31.23
N MET A 13 -13.48 -8.28 -31.34
CA MET A 13 -12.44 -8.51 -30.33
C MET A 13 -12.90 -7.84 -29.05
N ALA A 14 -13.51 -8.60 -28.17
CA ALA A 14 -13.68 -8.23 -26.79
C ALA A 14 -12.28 -8.15 -26.19
N THR A 15 -11.73 -6.95 -26.09
CA THR A 15 -10.55 -6.70 -25.27
C THR A 15 -10.95 -6.96 -23.83
N ILE A 16 -10.58 -8.13 -23.32
CA ILE A 16 -10.64 -8.42 -21.91
C ILE A 16 -9.64 -7.48 -21.27
N GLN A 17 -10.13 -6.37 -20.74
CA GLN A 17 -9.33 -5.52 -19.90
C GLN A 17 -9.06 -6.32 -18.63
N ASN A 18 -7.85 -6.85 -18.53
CA ASN A 18 -7.35 -7.35 -17.26
C ASN A 18 -7.29 -6.15 -16.32
N VAL A 19 -8.34 -5.98 -15.50
CA VAL A 19 -8.32 -5.04 -14.40
C VAL A 19 -7.15 -5.47 -13.52
N SER A 20 -6.07 -4.74 -13.61
CA SER A 20 -4.83 -5.03 -12.89
C SER A 20 -5.14 -5.20 -11.41
N SER A 21 -4.73 -6.32 -10.82
CA SER A 21 -4.81 -6.55 -9.37
C SER A 21 -4.12 -5.45 -8.55
N GLN A 22 -3.27 -4.65 -9.19
CA GLN A 22 -2.58 -3.50 -8.62
C GLN A 22 -3.54 -2.43 -8.10
N THR A 23 -4.70 -2.22 -8.75
CA THR A 23 -5.70 -1.25 -8.31
C THR A 23 -6.35 -1.63 -6.98
N LYS A 24 -6.33 -2.92 -6.61
CA LYS A 24 -7.01 -3.41 -5.41
C LYS A 24 -6.29 -3.06 -4.11
N VAL A 25 -4.98 -2.85 -4.11
CA VAL A 25 -4.25 -2.40 -2.92
C VAL A 25 -4.36 -0.90 -2.71
N LEU A 26 -4.71 -0.14 -3.76
CA LEU A 26 -4.84 1.31 -3.68
C LEU A 26 -6.02 1.70 -2.80
N GLY A 27 -5.89 2.82 -2.14
CA GLY A 27 -6.93 3.37 -1.28
C GLY A 27 -6.47 3.61 0.14
N LYS A 28 -7.43 3.80 1.03
CA LYS A 28 -7.18 4.17 2.42
C LYS A 28 -7.29 2.96 3.33
N TRP A 29 -6.31 2.83 4.21
CA TRP A 29 -6.16 1.71 5.13
C TRP A 29 -5.99 2.21 6.55
N LYS A 30 -6.72 1.59 7.47
CA LYS A 30 -6.60 1.85 8.90
C LYS A 30 -5.51 0.95 9.46
N THR A 31 -4.50 1.57 10.06
CA THR A 31 -3.42 0.85 10.75
C THR A 31 -3.79 0.65 12.22
N ILE A 32 -3.17 -0.34 12.84
CA ILE A 32 -3.37 -0.65 14.26
C ILE A 32 -2.07 -0.50 15.04
N ASP A 33 -2.20 -0.23 16.32
CA ASP A 33 -1.11 -0.33 17.27
C ASP A 33 -0.95 -1.78 17.72
N ASP A 34 0.25 -2.35 17.59
CA ASP A 34 0.50 -3.75 17.91
C ASP A 34 0.39 -4.07 19.40
N ASP A 35 0.64 -3.08 20.25
CA ASP A 35 0.63 -3.27 21.69
C ASP A 35 -0.80 -3.23 22.25
N THR A 36 -1.64 -2.36 21.67
CA THR A 36 -2.99 -2.09 22.19
C THR A 36 -4.12 -2.63 21.31
N GLY A 37 -3.84 -2.92 20.03
CA GLY A 37 -4.86 -3.28 19.05
C GLY A 37 -5.75 -2.11 18.60
N ALA A 38 -5.51 -0.91 19.11
CA ALA A 38 -6.29 0.27 18.78
C ALA A 38 -5.94 0.82 17.40
N ALA A 39 -6.89 1.50 16.76
CA ALA A 39 -6.66 2.18 15.50
C ALA A 39 -5.65 3.32 15.70
N LYS A 40 -4.61 3.36 14.88
CA LYS A 40 -3.47 4.28 15.02
C LYS A 40 -3.48 5.40 14.01
N SER A 41 -3.66 5.07 12.75
CA SER A 41 -3.64 6.05 11.66
C SER A 41 -4.41 5.58 10.44
N ILE A 42 -4.62 6.48 9.51
CA ILE A 42 -5.09 6.16 8.16
C ILE A 42 -3.94 6.43 7.21
N VAL A 43 -3.59 5.41 6.41
CA VAL A 43 -2.55 5.46 5.38
C VAL A 43 -3.22 5.30 4.02
N GLU A 44 -2.90 6.19 3.10
CA GLU A 44 -3.29 6.05 1.70
C GLU A 44 -2.19 5.33 0.93
N ILE A 45 -2.56 4.22 0.31
CA ILE A 45 -1.72 3.52 -0.65
C ILE A 45 -2.03 4.07 -2.03
N TYR A 46 -1.01 4.57 -2.72
CA TYR A 46 -1.13 5.19 -4.03
C TYR A 46 0.01 4.76 -4.94
N GLU A 47 -0.21 4.93 -6.23
CA GLU A 47 0.79 4.63 -7.26
C GLU A 47 1.41 5.91 -7.80
N SER A 48 2.71 5.88 -8.01
CA SER A 48 3.47 6.94 -8.68
C SER A 48 4.61 6.31 -9.49
N ASN A 49 4.69 6.63 -10.78
CA ASN A 49 5.71 6.11 -11.69
C ASN A 49 5.85 4.57 -11.67
N GLY A 50 4.73 3.86 -11.59
CA GLY A 50 4.69 2.40 -11.60
C GLY A 50 5.06 1.75 -10.27
N LYS A 51 5.29 2.52 -9.22
CA LYS A 51 5.61 2.03 -7.89
C LYS A 51 4.54 2.41 -6.87
N ILE A 52 4.44 1.63 -5.82
CA ILE A 52 3.47 1.82 -4.74
C ILE A 52 4.11 2.53 -3.56
N TYR A 53 3.38 3.50 -3.03
CA TYR A 53 3.75 4.31 -1.88
C TYR A 53 2.61 4.31 -0.86
N GLY A 54 2.94 4.61 0.39
CA GLY A 54 1.97 4.79 1.46
C GLY A 54 2.24 6.08 2.23
N LYS A 55 1.20 6.91 2.36
CA LYS A 55 1.27 8.22 3.00
C LYS A 55 0.31 8.27 4.17
N VAL A 56 0.78 8.75 5.32
CA VAL A 56 -0.08 8.96 6.48
C VAL A 56 -1.01 10.13 6.22
N LEU A 57 -2.31 9.87 6.14
CA LEU A 57 -3.32 10.93 5.96
C LEU A 57 -3.79 11.51 7.27
N GLN A 58 -3.93 10.67 8.29
CA GLN A 58 -4.53 11.05 9.56
C GLN A 58 -3.94 10.22 10.70
N ILE A 59 -3.72 10.85 11.84
CA ILE A 59 -3.42 10.19 13.10
C ILE A 59 -4.74 10.02 13.86
N LEU A 60 -5.06 8.79 14.26
CA LEU A 60 -6.29 8.45 14.98
C LEU A 60 -6.10 8.40 16.49
N GLU A 61 -4.86 8.30 16.96
CA GLU A 61 -4.53 8.34 18.37
C GLU A 61 -4.84 9.74 18.92
N LYS A 62 -5.79 9.78 19.85
CA LYS A 62 -6.26 11.03 20.45
C LYS A 62 -5.13 11.77 21.16
N GLY A 63 -4.96 13.07 20.85
CA GLY A 63 -3.93 13.92 21.43
C GLY A 63 -2.56 13.80 20.76
N LYS A 64 -2.45 13.00 19.69
CA LYS A 64 -1.18 12.77 18.94
C LYS A 64 -1.23 13.26 17.50
N GLU A 65 -2.24 14.03 17.15
CA GLU A 65 -2.48 14.50 15.77
C GLU A 65 -1.32 15.31 15.21
N ASP A 66 -0.64 16.07 16.07
CA ASP A 66 0.49 16.95 15.71
C ASP A 66 1.86 16.32 15.97
N LYS A 67 1.91 15.01 16.20
CA LYS A 67 3.16 14.33 16.51
C LYS A 67 4.15 14.41 15.35
N VAL A 68 5.40 14.67 15.69
CA VAL A 68 6.54 14.69 14.75
C VAL A 68 7.38 13.43 14.91
N CYS A 69 8.16 13.10 13.88
CA CYS A 69 9.08 11.97 13.93
C CYS A 69 10.39 12.36 14.59
N GLU A 70 10.45 12.26 15.90
CA GLU A 70 11.64 12.63 16.69
C GLU A 70 12.82 11.69 16.45
N GLU A 71 12.55 10.41 16.22
CA GLU A 71 13.55 9.36 16.00
C GLU A 71 13.95 9.17 14.54
N CYS A 72 13.29 9.86 13.61
CA CYS A 72 13.65 9.83 12.20
C CYS A 72 15.02 10.46 11.94
N LYS A 73 15.65 10.06 10.84
CA LYS A 73 16.93 10.58 10.39
C LYS A 73 16.78 11.42 9.12
N GLY A 74 17.76 12.27 8.85
CA GLY A 74 17.80 13.09 7.63
C GLY A 74 16.61 14.04 7.53
N ASP A 75 16.04 14.14 6.35
CA ASP A 75 14.96 15.09 6.03
C ASP A 75 13.66 14.86 6.79
N LYS A 76 13.48 13.65 7.34
CA LYS A 76 12.27 13.30 8.11
C LYS A 76 12.38 13.62 9.61
N LYS A 77 13.56 13.94 10.09
CA LYS A 77 13.80 14.31 11.50
C LYS A 77 12.92 15.49 11.90
N ASN A 78 12.13 15.30 12.95
CA ASN A 78 11.21 16.29 13.52
C ASN A 78 10.13 16.80 12.52
N LYS A 79 9.87 16.07 11.45
CA LYS A 79 8.77 16.40 10.53
C LYS A 79 7.46 15.80 11.04
N PRO A 80 6.32 16.44 10.73
CA PRO A 80 5.02 15.89 11.08
C PRO A 80 4.84 14.46 10.51
N ILE A 81 4.33 13.56 11.33
CA ILE A 81 4.00 12.19 10.87
C ILE A 81 2.80 12.25 9.93
N LYS A 82 1.81 13.10 10.22
CA LYS A 82 0.73 13.37 9.28
C LYS A 82 1.28 13.97 7.98
N GLY A 83 0.95 13.36 6.86
CA GLY A 83 1.47 13.73 5.55
C GLY A 83 2.77 13.05 5.15
N MET A 84 3.38 12.28 6.04
CA MET A 84 4.65 11.60 5.76
C MET A 84 4.45 10.35 4.92
N VAL A 85 5.30 10.17 3.91
CA VAL A 85 5.38 8.91 3.17
C VAL A 85 6.17 7.91 4.01
N ILE A 86 5.52 6.80 4.37
CA ILE A 86 6.11 5.76 5.22
C ILE A 86 6.33 4.44 4.50
N ILE A 87 5.66 4.21 3.39
CA ILE A 87 5.93 3.08 2.48
C ILE A 87 6.37 3.68 1.15
N TYR A 88 7.47 3.17 0.60
CA TYR A 88 7.97 3.71 -0.64
C TYR A 88 8.70 2.69 -1.49
N GLY A 89 8.45 2.79 -2.81
CA GLY A 89 9.16 2.08 -3.83
C GLY A 89 8.81 0.62 -4.01
N LEU A 90 7.60 0.20 -3.64
CA LEU A 90 7.17 -1.19 -3.85
C LEU A 90 6.80 -1.43 -5.30
N THR A 91 7.22 -2.57 -5.83
CA THR A 91 6.87 -3.05 -7.17
C THR A 91 6.12 -4.37 -7.08
N LYS A 92 5.27 -4.62 -8.08
CA LYS A 92 4.51 -5.86 -8.13
C LYS A 92 5.40 -7.06 -8.38
N ASN A 93 5.20 -8.11 -7.58
CA ASN A 93 5.88 -9.40 -7.68
C ASN A 93 4.85 -10.50 -7.42
N ASP A 94 4.29 -11.09 -8.48
CA ASP A 94 3.15 -12.02 -8.44
C ASP A 94 1.96 -11.40 -7.67
N ASP A 95 1.55 -11.98 -6.54
CA ASP A 95 0.44 -11.52 -5.72
C ASP A 95 0.84 -10.51 -4.63
N GLU A 96 2.10 -10.11 -4.63
CA GLU A 96 2.68 -9.23 -3.62
C GLU A 96 3.26 -7.97 -4.25
N TRP A 97 3.55 -6.98 -3.41
CA TRP A 97 4.34 -5.80 -3.74
C TRP A 97 5.49 -5.71 -2.78
N ASP A 98 6.71 -5.69 -3.29
CA ASP A 98 7.95 -5.71 -2.51
C ASP A 98 9.05 -4.84 -3.15
N GLY A 99 10.29 -5.01 -2.70
CA GLY A 99 11.44 -4.30 -3.25
C GLY A 99 11.61 -2.86 -2.74
N GLY A 100 10.72 -2.42 -1.87
CA GLY A 100 10.80 -1.11 -1.22
C GLY A 100 10.96 -1.22 0.28
N LYS A 101 10.62 -0.13 0.97
CA LYS A 101 10.81 0.01 2.41
C LYS A 101 9.59 0.56 3.11
N ILE A 102 9.52 0.29 4.41
CA ILE A 102 8.57 0.90 5.33
C ILE A 102 9.32 1.56 6.49
N LEU A 103 8.92 2.78 6.82
CA LEU A 103 9.41 3.52 7.97
C LEU A 103 8.46 3.33 9.15
N ASP A 104 9.00 3.00 10.31
CA ASP A 104 8.29 3.09 11.58
C ASP A 104 8.56 4.46 12.21
N PRO A 105 7.57 5.37 12.23
CA PRO A 105 7.79 6.71 12.77
C PRO A 105 8.04 6.73 14.28
N LYS A 106 7.64 5.69 15.01
CA LYS A 106 7.87 5.59 16.46
C LYS A 106 9.34 5.37 16.78
N SER A 107 10.02 4.51 16.04
CA SER A 107 11.43 4.17 16.24
C SER A 107 12.37 4.90 15.28
N GLY A 108 11.86 5.48 14.21
CA GLY A 108 12.66 6.06 13.13
C GLY A 108 13.38 5.03 12.25
N LYS A 109 13.12 3.74 12.46
CA LYS A 109 13.76 2.66 11.73
C LYS A 109 13.05 2.36 10.43
N GLU A 110 13.84 2.02 9.42
CA GLU A 110 13.35 1.56 8.13
C GLU A 110 13.55 0.05 8.00
N TYR A 111 12.56 -0.61 7.40
CA TYR A 111 12.55 -2.03 7.14
C TYR A 111 12.30 -2.29 5.66
N LYS A 112 12.77 -3.42 5.15
CA LYS A 112 12.26 -3.95 3.88
C LYS A 112 10.78 -4.23 4.05
N CYS A 113 10.00 -4.03 2.98
CA CYS A 113 8.54 -4.12 3.07
C CYS A 113 7.98 -5.02 1.98
N VAL A 114 7.02 -5.84 2.38
CA VAL A 114 6.15 -6.58 1.46
C VAL A 114 4.71 -6.40 1.90
N ILE A 115 3.84 -6.12 0.94
CA ILE A 115 2.40 -6.03 1.17
C ILE A 115 1.66 -7.00 0.24
N SER A 116 0.54 -7.51 0.71
CA SER A 116 -0.37 -8.35 -0.06
C SER A 116 -1.79 -8.23 0.47
N LEU A 117 -2.78 -8.50 -0.38
CA LEU A 117 -4.18 -8.56 0.05
C LEU A 117 -4.49 -9.95 0.61
N GLU A 118 -5.01 -10.00 1.84
CA GLU A 118 -5.66 -11.19 2.37
C GLU A 118 -7.08 -11.35 1.79
N ASN A 119 -7.79 -10.23 1.66
CA ASN A 119 -9.06 -10.10 0.98
C ASN A 119 -9.27 -8.62 0.60
N GLU A 120 -10.40 -8.27 0.02
CA GLU A 120 -10.68 -6.89 -0.43
C GLU A 120 -10.59 -5.83 0.68
N ASN A 121 -10.81 -6.22 1.93
CA ASN A 121 -10.87 -5.31 3.07
C ASN A 121 -9.71 -5.48 4.06
N LYS A 122 -8.75 -6.36 3.77
CA LYS A 122 -7.65 -6.69 4.67
C LYS A 122 -6.32 -6.74 3.94
N LEU A 123 -5.42 -5.87 4.33
CA LEU A 123 -4.07 -5.77 3.80
C LEU A 123 -3.07 -6.34 4.79
N LYS A 124 -2.25 -7.28 4.35
CA LYS A 124 -1.10 -7.79 5.08
C LYS A 124 0.10 -6.91 4.80
N VAL A 125 0.69 -6.36 5.84
CA VAL A 125 1.87 -5.50 5.76
C VAL A 125 2.98 -6.12 6.61
N ARG A 126 4.09 -6.46 5.98
CA ARG A 126 5.23 -7.04 6.68
C ARG A 126 6.47 -6.20 6.47
N GLY A 127 7.07 -5.78 7.59
CA GLY A 127 8.41 -5.19 7.64
C GLY A 127 9.41 -6.21 8.14
N TYR A 128 10.61 -6.29 7.53
CA TYR A 128 11.65 -7.23 7.93
C TYR A 128 13.04 -6.68 7.69
N VAL A 129 14.03 -7.24 8.39
CA VAL A 129 15.45 -6.94 8.23
C VAL A 129 16.19 -8.18 7.76
N GLY A 130 17.20 -8.00 6.91
CA GLY A 130 18.02 -9.10 6.41
C GLY A 130 17.18 -10.14 5.67
N PHE A 131 17.13 -11.35 6.22
CA PHE A 131 16.27 -12.43 5.73
C PHE A 131 14.83 -12.22 6.19
N SER A 132 13.87 -12.64 5.37
CA SER A 132 12.43 -12.46 5.62
C SER A 132 11.89 -13.11 6.90
N LEU A 133 12.70 -13.95 7.57
CA LEU A 133 12.34 -14.58 8.85
C LEU A 133 12.33 -13.60 10.02
N LEU A 134 13.11 -12.51 9.96
CA LEU A 134 13.22 -11.50 11.01
C LEU A 134 12.36 -10.30 10.66
N GLY A 135 11.11 -10.33 11.09
CA GLY A 135 10.20 -9.24 10.78
C GLY A 135 8.94 -9.27 11.62
N ARG A 136 8.07 -8.30 11.34
CA ARG A 136 6.78 -8.14 11.99
C ARG A 136 5.70 -7.95 10.94
N THR A 137 4.59 -8.64 11.12
CA THR A 137 3.42 -8.56 10.25
C THR A 137 2.30 -7.83 10.96
N GLN A 138 1.69 -6.87 10.26
CA GLN A 138 0.44 -6.23 10.65
C GLN A 138 -0.63 -6.49 9.60
N TYR A 139 -1.88 -6.40 10.02
CA TYR A 139 -3.04 -6.44 9.13
C TYR A 139 -3.79 -5.11 9.26
N TRP A 140 -3.91 -4.42 8.13
CA TRP A 140 -4.64 -3.16 8.05
C TRP A 140 -6.01 -3.40 7.45
N THR A 141 -6.99 -2.65 7.91
CA THR A 141 -8.37 -2.75 7.41
C THR A 141 -8.69 -1.61 6.46
N ARG A 142 -9.42 -1.94 5.38
CA ARG A 142 -9.83 -0.92 4.42
C ARG A 142 -10.80 0.06 5.07
N VAL A 143 -10.56 1.34 4.86
CA VAL A 143 -11.51 2.39 5.22
C VAL A 143 -12.60 2.42 4.15
N LYS A 144 -13.83 2.25 4.59
CA LYS A 144 -15.01 2.37 3.71
C LYS A 144 -15.42 3.83 3.64
N GLU A 145 -15.59 4.32 2.42
CA GLU A 145 -16.11 5.66 2.13
C GLU A 145 -17.65 5.65 2.09
#